data_569211c76ce6e95aaff873fe53168694
#
_entry.id   569211c76ce6e95aaff873fe53168694
#
_cell.length_a   1.000
_cell.length_b   1.000
_cell.length_c   1.000
_cell.angle_alpha   90.00
_cell.angle_beta   90.00
_cell.angle_gamma   90.00
#
_symmetry.space_group_name_H-M   'P 1'
#
loop_
_entity.id
_entity.type
_entity.pdbx_description
1 polymer ?
#
loop_
_entity_poly.entity_id
_entity_poly.type
_entity_poly.pdbx_seq_one_letter_code
_entity_poly.pdbx_strand_id
1 'polypeptide(L)'
;GKVRQALRASVIANPTLTWENTLTYNAGFDFTMWNGLLGMEFDAFYNYTYDILTAMGGDYPPSMGGYYYTYANYNKVDSKGVEVTVSHRNKLNLAGKPFSYGASFNLTFARNRYLRYPDSPNTVEWRKRTGRSVDASVVWVADGLFRSEEEIDNSAWYGTRPNVGDIKYRDLNGDGKIDEDDRTRVGRGNRPELTYGLNLNCAWNGFDLSAQFTGG
;
A
#
# COMPACT_ATOMS: atom_id res chain seq x y z
N GLY A 1 9.32 44.83 -33.60
CA GLY A 1 8.09 44.11 -33.38
C GLY A 1 7.49 44.50 -32.05
N LYS A 2 6.19 44.87 -31.99
CA LYS A 2 5.51 45.19 -30.72
C LYS A 2 5.19 43.88 -30.03
N VAL A 3 5.72 43.69 -28.82
CA VAL A 3 5.33 42.61 -27.93
C VAL A 3 3.88 42.84 -27.49
N ARG A 4 2.98 41.92 -27.85
CA ARG A 4 1.57 41.93 -27.38
C ARG A 4 1.52 41.02 -26.14
N GLN A 5 1.07 41.54 -25.03
CA GLN A 5 0.70 40.74 -23.86
C GLN A 5 -0.60 40.01 -24.19
N ALA A 6 -0.57 38.69 -24.09
CA ALA A 6 -1.76 37.86 -24.23
C ALA A 6 -2.04 37.18 -22.87
N LEU A 7 -3.28 37.21 -22.43
CA LEU A 7 -3.75 36.43 -21.30
C LEU A 7 -4.24 35.06 -21.78
N ARG A 8 -3.78 34.02 -21.14
CA ARG A 8 -4.23 32.65 -21.40
C ARG A 8 -4.73 32.02 -20.09
N ALA A 9 -5.91 31.51 -20.08
CA ALA A 9 -6.38 30.68 -18.97
C ALA A 9 -5.61 29.35 -19.00
N SER A 10 -4.98 28.98 -17.89
CA SER A 10 -4.23 27.74 -17.76
C SER A 10 -5.05 26.60 -17.14
N VAL A 11 -6.15 26.93 -16.46
CA VAL A 11 -7.02 25.97 -15.74
C VAL A 11 -8.46 26.47 -15.81
N ILE A 12 -9.40 25.57 -16.04
CA ILE A 12 -10.83 25.86 -15.91
C ILE A 12 -11.20 25.77 -14.42
N ALA A 13 -11.72 26.88 -13.87
CA ALA A 13 -12.17 26.92 -12.49
C ALA A 13 -13.41 26.03 -12.30
N ASN A 14 -13.39 25.17 -11.30
CA ASN A 14 -14.54 24.39 -10.87
C ASN A 14 -15.14 25.03 -9.59
N PRO A 15 -16.32 25.67 -9.67
CA PRO A 15 -16.92 26.37 -8.53
C PRO A 15 -17.52 25.41 -7.48
N THR A 16 -17.60 24.12 -7.77
CA THR A 16 -18.19 23.10 -6.87
C THR A 16 -17.16 22.35 -6.02
N LEU A 17 -15.90 22.80 -6.04
CA LEU A 17 -14.86 22.16 -5.25
C LEU A 17 -15.12 22.30 -3.75
N THR A 18 -14.98 21.19 -3.05
CA THR A 18 -15.09 21.08 -1.59
C THR A 18 -13.85 20.44 -1.00
N TRP A 19 -13.75 20.45 0.32
CA TRP A 19 -12.72 19.69 1.02
C TRP A 19 -13.05 18.20 0.97
N GLU A 20 -12.01 17.37 0.98
CA GLU A 20 -12.16 15.94 1.20
C GLU A 20 -12.68 15.66 2.61
N ASN A 21 -13.41 14.57 2.77
CA ASN A 21 -14.01 14.15 4.01
C ASN A 21 -13.55 12.73 4.35
N THR A 22 -13.32 12.48 5.65
CA THR A 22 -13.03 11.14 6.14
C THR A 22 -13.99 10.76 7.25
N LEU A 23 -14.65 9.61 7.09
CA LEU A 23 -15.41 8.92 8.11
C LEU A 23 -14.55 7.83 8.71
N THR A 24 -14.33 7.91 10.03
CA THR A 24 -13.55 6.93 10.78
C THR A 24 -14.48 6.16 11.70
N TYR A 25 -14.42 4.84 11.62
CA TYR A 25 -15.01 3.92 12.57
C TYR A 25 -13.89 3.19 13.27
N ASN A 26 -13.92 3.20 14.60
CA ASN A 26 -12.97 2.48 15.44
C ASN A 26 -13.73 1.73 16.52
N ALA A 27 -13.33 0.49 16.79
CA ALA A 27 -13.80 -0.32 17.88
C ALA A 27 -12.64 -1.09 18.49
N GLY A 28 -12.47 -0.96 19.79
CA GLY A 28 -11.38 -1.62 20.50
C GLY A 28 -11.78 -2.00 21.91
N PHE A 29 -10.93 -2.79 22.52
CA PHE A 29 -11.05 -3.14 23.94
C PHE A 29 -9.68 -3.39 24.53
N ASP A 30 -9.55 -3.01 25.80
CA ASP A 30 -8.37 -3.25 26.62
C ASP A 30 -8.76 -4.08 27.82
N PHE A 31 -7.93 -5.02 28.20
CA PHE A 31 -8.09 -5.70 29.48
C PHE A 31 -6.75 -6.04 30.12
N THR A 32 -6.79 -6.09 31.42
CA THR A 32 -5.66 -6.53 32.23
C THR A 32 -6.16 -7.61 33.21
N MET A 33 -5.47 -8.73 33.24
CA MET A 33 -5.84 -9.89 34.06
C MET A 33 -4.73 -10.21 35.05
N TRP A 34 -5.14 -10.85 36.14
CA TRP A 34 -4.28 -11.40 37.20
C TRP A 34 -3.28 -10.37 37.75
N ASN A 35 -3.79 -9.20 38.19
CA ASN A 35 -2.99 -8.09 38.74
C ASN A 35 -1.85 -7.61 37.81
N GLY A 36 -2.10 -7.57 36.49
CA GLY A 36 -1.14 -7.09 35.51
C GLY A 36 -0.19 -8.16 34.95
N LEU A 37 -0.46 -9.43 35.25
CA LEU A 37 0.30 -10.54 34.68
C LEU A 37 0.11 -10.64 33.16
N LEU A 38 -1.12 -10.44 32.68
CA LEU A 38 -1.49 -10.43 31.26
C LEU A 38 -2.24 -9.16 30.94
N GLY A 39 -1.80 -8.45 29.92
CA GLY A 39 -2.51 -7.34 29.28
C GLY A 39 -2.75 -7.63 27.81
N MET A 40 -3.88 -7.21 27.29
CA MET A 40 -4.21 -7.25 25.87
C MET A 40 -4.95 -5.97 25.47
N GLU A 41 -4.54 -5.40 24.36
CA GLU A 41 -5.18 -4.29 23.67
C GLU A 41 -5.51 -4.75 22.25
N PHE A 42 -6.71 -4.45 21.81
CA PHE A 42 -7.18 -4.77 20.47
C PHE A 42 -7.95 -3.60 19.91
N ASP A 43 -7.60 -3.15 18.72
CA ASP A 43 -8.29 -2.13 17.96
C ASP A 43 -8.56 -2.60 16.55
N ALA A 44 -9.75 -2.29 16.05
CA ALA A 44 -10.10 -2.47 14.65
C ALA A 44 -10.63 -1.14 14.10
N PHE A 45 -10.13 -0.73 12.95
CA PHE A 45 -10.51 0.53 12.33
C PHE A 45 -10.93 0.39 10.88
N TYR A 46 -11.80 1.30 10.45
CA TYR A 46 -12.20 1.49 9.07
C TYR A 46 -12.30 2.98 8.77
N ASN A 47 -11.49 3.46 7.83
CA ASN A 47 -11.51 4.83 7.36
C ASN A 47 -12.06 4.86 5.93
N TYR A 48 -13.04 5.71 5.69
CA TYR A 48 -13.61 5.96 4.38
C TYR A 48 -13.40 7.43 4.02
N THR A 49 -12.51 7.69 3.08
CA THR A 49 -12.21 9.04 2.57
C THR A 49 -12.88 9.21 1.22
N TYR A 50 -13.65 10.27 1.07
CA TYR A 50 -14.41 10.59 -0.12
C TYR A 50 -14.29 12.07 -0.48
N ASP A 51 -14.76 12.43 -1.67
CA ASP A 51 -14.61 13.75 -2.25
C ASP A 51 -13.15 14.21 -2.37
N ILE A 52 -12.22 13.25 -2.56
CA ILE A 52 -10.80 13.54 -2.73
C ILE A 52 -10.59 14.30 -4.02
N LEU A 53 -9.89 15.43 -3.92
CA LEU A 53 -9.58 16.27 -5.07
C LEU A 53 -8.73 15.52 -6.09
N THR A 54 -9.22 15.46 -7.32
CA THR A 54 -8.62 14.67 -8.40
C THR A 54 -8.54 15.48 -9.68
N ALA A 55 -7.40 15.39 -10.36
CA ALA A 55 -7.27 15.96 -11.70
C ALA A 55 -7.98 15.06 -12.73
N MET A 56 -8.93 15.64 -13.47
CA MET A 56 -9.78 14.98 -14.46
C MET A 56 -9.22 15.21 -15.89
N GLY A 57 -7.95 14.90 -16.11
CA GLY A 57 -7.22 15.29 -17.33
C GLY A 57 -7.62 14.58 -18.62
N GLY A 58 -8.55 13.62 -18.59
CA GLY A 58 -8.95 12.82 -19.75
C GLY A 58 -10.34 13.12 -20.32
N ASP A 59 -11.12 13.96 -19.65
CA ASP A 59 -12.55 14.12 -19.95
C ASP A 59 -12.86 15.27 -20.94
N TYR A 60 -11.84 15.96 -21.44
CA TYR A 60 -12.02 17.08 -22.36
C TYR A 60 -11.71 16.69 -23.81
N PRO A 61 -12.53 17.15 -24.76
CA PRO A 61 -12.26 16.94 -26.17
C PRO A 61 -10.95 17.62 -26.58
N PRO A 62 -10.18 17.03 -27.50
CA PRO A 62 -8.91 17.59 -27.99
C PRO A 62 -9.00 19.03 -28.52
N SER A 63 -10.21 19.45 -28.95
CA SER A 63 -10.48 20.81 -29.42
C SER A 63 -10.31 21.88 -28.34
N MET A 64 -10.36 21.52 -27.05
CA MET A 64 -10.10 22.44 -25.93
C MET A 64 -8.61 22.64 -25.65
N GLY A 65 -7.73 21.95 -26.38
CA GLY A 65 -6.28 21.99 -26.20
C GLY A 65 -5.85 21.31 -24.91
N GLY A 66 -4.95 20.34 -24.95
CA GLY A 66 -4.51 19.48 -23.82
C GLY A 66 -3.83 20.17 -22.65
N TYR A 67 -4.09 21.46 -22.43
CA TYR A 67 -3.45 22.28 -21.40
C TYR A 67 -4.40 22.66 -20.24
N TYR A 68 -5.63 22.19 -20.27
CA TYR A 68 -6.62 22.50 -19.24
C TYR A 68 -6.86 21.26 -18.38
N TYR A 69 -6.45 21.33 -17.12
CA TYR A 69 -6.80 20.32 -16.13
C TYR A 69 -7.97 20.84 -15.31
N THR A 70 -9.03 20.09 -15.27
CA THR A 70 -10.12 20.34 -14.32
C THR A 70 -9.92 19.43 -13.12
N TYR A 71 -10.09 20.01 -11.95
CA TYR A 71 -10.13 19.30 -10.69
C TYR A 71 -11.57 19.05 -10.29
N ALA A 72 -11.85 17.88 -9.76
CA ALA A 72 -13.14 17.51 -9.20
C ALA A 72 -12.96 16.70 -7.91
N ASN A 73 -13.94 16.75 -7.03
CA ASN A 73 -14.04 15.88 -5.86
C ASN A 73 -14.56 14.51 -6.32
N TYR A 74 -13.66 13.61 -6.70
CA TYR A 74 -14.03 12.37 -7.39
C TYR A 74 -13.58 11.11 -6.70
N ASN A 75 -12.32 11.04 -6.27
CA ASN A 75 -11.76 9.81 -5.73
C ASN A 75 -12.37 9.43 -4.39
N LYS A 76 -12.42 8.11 -4.16
CA LYS A 76 -12.81 7.50 -2.90
C LYS A 76 -11.80 6.43 -2.54
N VAL A 77 -11.39 6.41 -1.28
CA VAL A 77 -10.41 5.46 -0.73
C VAL A 77 -10.96 4.87 0.55
N ASP A 78 -10.80 3.58 0.76
CA ASP A 78 -10.93 3.00 2.08
C ASP A 78 -9.56 2.55 2.63
N SER A 79 -9.44 2.58 3.94
CA SER A 79 -8.34 1.98 4.69
C SER A 79 -8.91 1.26 5.90
N LYS A 80 -8.49 0.02 6.12
CA LYS A 80 -8.96 -0.79 7.23
C LYS A 80 -7.81 -1.59 7.82
N GLY A 81 -7.91 -1.83 9.11
CA GLY A 81 -6.89 -2.59 9.79
C GLY A 81 -7.28 -3.04 11.18
N VAL A 82 -6.35 -3.78 11.77
CA VAL A 82 -6.42 -4.22 13.16
C VAL A 82 -5.06 -4.02 13.81
N GLU A 83 -5.09 -3.68 15.08
CA GLU A 83 -3.93 -3.55 15.95
C GLU A 83 -4.12 -4.43 17.16
N VAL A 84 -3.09 -5.19 17.52
CA VAL A 84 -3.11 -6.10 18.65
C VAL A 84 -1.83 -5.91 19.45
N THR A 85 -1.97 -5.69 20.76
CA THR A 85 -0.85 -5.73 21.69
C THR A 85 -1.14 -6.75 22.78
N VAL A 86 -0.23 -7.69 23.01
CA VAL A 86 -0.29 -8.64 24.12
C VAL A 86 0.95 -8.46 24.98
N SER A 87 0.76 -8.28 26.26
CA SER A 87 1.83 -8.11 27.22
C SER A 87 1.73 -9.10 28.38
N HIS A 88 2.86 -9.65 28.77
CA HIS A 88 3.00 -10.50 29.94
C HIS A 88 4.13 -9.99 30.80
N ARG A 89 3.89 -9.88 32.11
CA ARG A 89 4.89 -9.49 33.11
C ARG A 89 4.72 -10.32 34.37
N ASN A 90 5.85 -10.78 34.91
CA ASN A 90 5.80 -11.51 36.17
C ASN A 90 7.05 -11.23 37.01
N LYS A 91 6.94 -11.49 38.30
CA LYS A 91 8.03 -11.46 39.26
C LYS A 91 8.05 -12.76 40.04
N LEU A 92 9.20 -13.36 40.11
CA LEU A 92 9.44 -14.62 40.80
C LEU A 92 10.60 -14.46 41.80
N ASN A 93 10.75 -15.39 42.69
CA ASN A 93 11.95 -15.48 43.52
C ASN A 93 12.85 -16.60 42.97
N LEU A 94 14.04 -16.24 42.49
CA LEU A 94 15.00 -17.17 41.91
C LEU A 94 16.27 -17.15 42.77
N ALA A 95 16.60 -18.28 43.33
CA ALA A 95 17.76 -18.43 44.23
C ALA A 95 17.79 -17.38 45.37
N GLY A 96 16.64 -17.11 45.99
CA GLY A 96 16.51 -16.16 47.09
C GLY A 96 16.57 -14.69 46.70
N LYS A 97 16.58 -14.36 45.40
CA LYS A 97 16.58 -13.00 44.86
C LYS A 97 15.44 -12.76 43.92
N PRO A 98 14.89 -11.52 43.84
CA PRO A 98 13.82 -11.20 42.92
C PRO A 98 14.29 -11.31 41.47
N PHE A 99 13.54 -12.05 40.67
CA PHE A 99 13.67 -12.15 39.22
C PHE A 99 12.42 -11.58 38.61
N SER A 100 12.53 -10.60 37.73
CA SER A 100 11.44 -10.04 36.97
C SER A 100 11.65 -10.30 35.48
N TYR A 101 10.58 -10.63 34.78
CA TYR A 101 10.60 -10.77 33.33
C TYR A 101 9.32 -10.25 32.69
N GLY A 102 9.44 -9.87 31.43
CA GLY A 102 8.33 -9.39 30.62
C GLY A 102 8.51 -9.74 29.17
N ALA A 103 7.39 -9.92 28.51
CA ALA A 103 7.30 -10.05 27.07
C ALA A 103 6.15 -9.19 26.56
N SER A 104 6.33 -8.47 25.48
CA SER A 104 5.24 -7.81 24.77
C SER A 104 5.34 -8.08 23.28
N PHE A 105 4.23 -8.44 22.69
CA PHE A 105 4.07 -8.65 21.27
C PHE A 105 3.06 -7.64 20.74
N ASN A 106 3.41 -6.92 19.68
CA ASN A 106 2.49 -6.06 18.95
C ASN A 106 2.41 -6.50 17.48
N LEU A 107 1.25 -6.32 16.89
CA LEU A 107 0.97 -6.62 15.50
C LEU A 107 0.02 -5.57 14.98
N THR A 108 0.38 -4.97 13.84
CA THR A 108 -0.50 -4.05 13.10
C THR A 108 -0.68 -4.59 11.69
N PHE A 109 -1.92 -4.71 11.28
CA PHE A 109 -2.29 -5.00 9.89
C PHE A 109 -3.14 -3.87 9.36
N ALA A 110 -2.73 -3.26 8.25
CA ALA A 110 -3.47 -2.19 7.60
C ALA A 110 -3.46 -2.35 6.07
N ARG A 111 -4.60 -2.08 5.45
CA ARG A 111 -4.79 -2.21 4.01
C ARG A 111 -5.66 -1.09 3.48
N ASN A 112 -5.21 -0.44 2.39
CA ASN A 112 -5.95 0.58 1.68
C ASN A 112 -6.29 0.15 0.24
N ARG A 113 -7.26 0.83 -0.39
CA ARG A 113 -7.55 0.70 -1.82
C ARG A 113 -8.38 1.88 -2.33
N TYR A 114 -8.28 2.13 -3.63
CA TYR A 114 -9.24 2.97 -4.32
C TYR A 114 -10.59 2.26 -4.43
N LEU A 115 -11.64 2.90 -3.91
CA LEU A 115 -13.03 2.49 -4.17
C LEU A 115 -13.55 3.12 -5.47
N ARG A 116 -13.06 4.31 -5.80
CA ARG A 116 -13.37 5.05 -7.01
C ARG A 116 -12.14 5.81 -7.48
N TYR A 117 -11.83 5.68 -8.75
CA TYR A 117 -10.76 6.40 -9.44
C TYR A 117 -11.22 6.70 -10.87
N PRO A 118 -10.83 7.82 -11.52
CA PRO A 118 -11.20 8.10 -12.91
C PRO A 118 -10.31 7.29 -13.87
N ASP A 119 -10.46 5.97 -13.83
CA ASP A 119 -9.82 5.10 -14.82
C ASP A 119 -10.46 5.37 -16.19
N SER A 120 -9.63 5.56 -17.22
CA SER A 120 -10.14 5.74 -18.57
C SER A 120 -10.95 4.52 -19.02
N PRO A 121 -12.05 4.70 -19.75
CA PRO A 121 -12.85 3.58 -20.28
C PRO A 121 -12.03 2.56 -21.07
N ASN A 122 -10.96 3.00 -21.73
CA ASN A 122 -10.09 2.16 -22.53
C ASN A 122 -8.94 1.52 -21.71
N THR A 123 -8.88 1.77 -20.40
CA THR A 123 -7.85 1.15 -19.56
C THR A 123 -8.17 -0.33 -19.36
N VAL A 124 -7.21 -1.18 -19.75
CA VAL A 124 -7.31 -2.63 -19.51
C VAL A 124 -7.43 -2.94 -18.02
N GLU A 125 -8.14 -4.02 -17.68
CA GLU A 125 -8.55 -4.32 -16.30
C GLU A 125 -7.38 -4.40 -15.32
N TRP A 126 -6.26 -5.00 -15.74
CA TRP A 126 -5.09 -5.15 -14.86
C TRP A 126 -4.31 -3.85 -14.62
N ARG A 127 -4.57 -2.78 -15.38
CA ARG A 127 -3.98 -1.45 -15.19
C ARG A 127 -4.87 -0.49 -14.41
N LYS A 128 -6.15 -0.79 -14.21
CA LYS A 128 -7.07 0.06 -13.44
C LYS A 128 -6.57 0.27 -12.02
N ARG A 129 -6.82 1.46 -11.49
CA ARG A 129 -6.52 1.81 -10.09
C ARG A 129 -7.68 1.44 -9.16
N THR A 130 -8.90 1.53 -9.64
CA THR A 130 -10.09 1.15 -8.87
C THR A 130 -9.96 -0.30 -8.38
N GLY A 131 -10.16 -0.51 -7.09
CA GLY A 131 -10.01 -1.81 -6.42
C GLY A 131 -8.57 -2.18 -6.02
N ARG A 132 -7.57 -1.40 -6.43
CA ARG A 132 -6.15 -1.63 -6.09
C ARG A 132 -5.67 -0.72 -4.98
N SER A 133 -4.56 -1.09 -4.33
CA SER A 133 -3.92 -0.23 -3.33
C SER A 133 -3.55 1.13 -3.93
N VAL A 134 -3.66 2.17 -3.11
CA VAL A 134 -3.27 3.54 -3.48
C VAL A 134 -1.82 3.60 -3.95
N ASP A 135 -0.95 2.80 -3.33
CA ASP A 135 0.49 2.76 -3.56
C ASP A 135 0.92 1.58 -4.46
N ALA A 136 0.00 0.93 -5.18
CA ALA A 136 0.34 -0.18 -6.06
C ALA A 136 1.29 0.26 -7.18
N SER A 137 2.38 -0.48 -7.34
CA SER A 137 3.37 -0.26 -8.40
C SER A 137 2.90 -0.84 -9.73
N VAL A 138 3.30 -0.20 -10.83
CA VAL A 138 3.05 -0.69 -12.20
C VAL A 138 4.30 -1.39 -12.71
N VAL A 139 4.23 -2.71 -12.85
CA VAL A 139 5.38 -3.56 -13.16
C VAL A 139 4.99 -4.68 -14.13
N TRP A 140 5.98 -5.29 -14.78
CA TRP A 140 5.82 -6.57 -15.46
C TRP A 140 5.82 -7.72 -14.45
N VAL A 141 5.00 -8.73 -14.67
CA VAL A 141 4.94 -9.92 -13.81
C VAL A 141 5.91 -10.96 -14.33
N ALA A 142 6.85 -11.37 -13.48
CA ALA A 142 7.76 -12.46 -13.81
C ALA A 142 7.00 -13.79 -13.82
N ASP A 143 7.25 -14.61 -14.83
CA ASP A 143 6.71 -15.97 -15.00
C ASP A 143 7.80 -17.06 -14.90
N GLY A 144 8.90 -16.71 -14.22
CA GLY A 144 10.06 -17.54 -14.04
C GLY A 144 11.28 -17.08 -14.81
N LEU A 145 12.16 -18.02 -15.13
CA LEU A 145 13.36 -17.79 -15.93
C LEU A 145 13.30 -18.63 -17.18
N PHE A 146 13.85 -18.14 -18.29
CA PHE A 146 14.02 -18.94 -19.50
C PHE A 146 14.97 -20.13 -19.25
N ARG A 147 14.54 -21.33 -19.58
CA ARG A 147 15.25 -22.57 -19.28
C ARG A 147 16.00 -23.15 -20.48
N SER A 148 15.63 -22.76 -21.71
CA SER A 148 16.26 -23.20 -22.93
C SER A 148 16.11 -22.18 -24.04
N GLU A 149 16.94 -22.28 -25.08
CA GLU A 149 16.84 -21.49 -26.31
C GLU A 149 15.49 -21.71 -27.01
N GLU A 150 14.99 -22.96 -27.02
CA GLU A 150 13.71 -23.31 -27.61
C GLU A 150 12.55 -22.60 -26.89
N GLU A 151 12.62 -22.46 -25.55
CA GLU A 151 11.63 -21.70 -24.81
C GLU A 151 11.65 -20.22 -25.17
N ILE A 152 12.86 -19.63 -25.37
CA ILE A 152 13.02 -18.25 -25.81
C ILE A 152 12.37 -18.04 -27.18
N ASP A 153 12.62 -18.94 -28.12
CA ASP A 153 12.10 -18.82 -29.49
C ASP A 153 10.57 -18.97 -29.57
N ASN A 154 9.97 -19.65 -28.60
CA ASN A 154 8.51 -19.89 -28.50
C ASN A 154 7.80 -19.00 -27.49
N SER A 155 8.46 -18.00 -26.92
CA SER A 155 7.86 -17.11 -25.91
C SER A 155 7.97 -15.65 -26.32
N ALA A 156 7.06 -14.82 -25.79
CA ALA A 156 7.22 -13.36 -25.84
C ALA A 156 8.36 -12.90 -24.92
N TRP A 157 9.07 -11.87 -25.32
CA TRP A 157 10.12 -11.25 -24.51
C TRP A 157 10.20 -9.74 -24.73
N TYR A 158 10.80 -9.02 -23.76
CA TYR A 158 10.89 -7.57 -23.73
C TYR A 158 12.21 -7.08 -24.33
N GLY A 159 12.14 -6.11 -25.23
CA GLY A 159 13.32 -5.41 -25.74
C GLY A 159 14.19 -6.26 -26.67
N THR A 160 15.36 -6.69 -26.19
CA THR A 160 16.30 -7.54 -26.95
C THR A 160 16.11 -9.00 -26.58
N ARG A 161 16.49 -9.90 -27.51
CA ARG A 161 16.42 -11.36 -27.28
C ARG A 161 17.16 -11.73 -26.00
N PRO A 162 16.49 -12.38 -25.04
CA PRO A 162 17.09 -12.78 -23.77
C PRO A 162 18.01 -13.99 -23.92
N ASN A 163 18.74 -14.31 -22.85
CA ASN A 163 19.52 -15.53 -22.73
C ASN A 163 18.82 -16.54 -21.80
N VAL A 164 19.26 -17.78 -21.85
CA VAL A 164 18.85 -18.79 -20.86
C VAL A 164 19.28 -18.31 -19.47
N GLY A 165 18.32 -18.29 -18.52
CA GLY A 165 18.50 -17.77 -17.18
C GLY A 165 18.00 -16.33 -16.96
N ASP A 166 17.65 -15.60 -18.02
CA ASP A 166 17.00 -14.29 -17.89
C ASP A 166 15.54 -14.42 -17.45
N ILE A 167 14.97 -13.32 -16.94
CA ILE A 167 13.59 -13.29 -16.46
C ILE A 167 12.63 -13.38 -17.65
N LYS A 168 11.70 -14.34 -17.56
CA LYS A 168 10.54 -14.45 -18.43
C LYS A 168 9.39 -13.65 -17.85
N TYR A 169 8.84 -12.73 -18.63
CA TYR A 169 7.67 -11.96 -18.25
C TYR A 169 6.40 -12.54 -18.85
N ARG A 170 5.29 -12.28 -18.18
CA ARG A 170 3.96 -12.73 -18.61
C ARG A 170 3.39 -11.78 -19.65
N ASP A 171 3.03 -12.32 -20.80
CA ASP A 171 2.18 -11.66 -21.80
C ASP A 171 0.73 -11.65 -21.27
N LEU A 172 0.26 -10.46 -20.86
CA LEU A 172 -1.04 -10.32 -20.22
C LEU A 172 -2.18 -10.10 -21.20
N ASN A 173 -1.88 -9.51 -22.36
CA ASN A 173 -2.86 -9.27 -23.42
C ASN A 173 -2.89 -10.40 -24.48
N GLY A 174 -1.86 -11.28 -24.50
CA GLY A 174 -1.78 -12.43 -25.39
C GLY A 174 -1.43 -12.08 -26.83
N ASP A 175 -0.76 -10.95 -27.07
CA ASP A 175 -0.40 -10.50 -28.42
C ASP A 175 0.95 -11.03 -28.92
N GLY A 176 1.66 -11.81 -28.10
CA GLY A 176 2.96 -12.41 -28.41
C GLY A 176 4.15 -11.48 -28.27
N LYS A 177 3.98 -10.36 -27.59
CA LYS A 177 5.05 -9.38 -27.27
C LYS A 177 4.98 -9.06 -25.79
N ILE A 178 6.09 -8.60 -25.23
CA ILE A 178 6.13 -7.99 -23.91
C ILE A 178 6.38 -6.51 -24.07
N ASP A 179 5.41 -5.70 -23.73
CA ASP A 179 5.54 -4.23 -23.83
C ASP A 179 4.82 -3.51 -22.66
N GLU A 180 4.56 -2.21 -22.81
CA GLU A 180 3.92 -1.41 -21.77
C GLU A 180 2.49 -1.89 -21.45
N ASP A 181 1.82 -2.57 -22.38
CA ASP A 181 0.46 -3.05 -22.18
C ASP A 181 0.39 -4.31 -21.31
N ASP A 182 1.54 -5.00 -21.10
CA ASP A 182 1.66 -6.13 -20.18
C ASP A 182 1.97 -5.74 -18.73
N ARG A 183 2.14 -4.47 -18.47
CA ARG A 183 2.35 -4.00 -17.10
C ARG A 183 1.04 -4.00 -16.32
N THR A 184 1.08 -4.55 -15.13
CA THR A 184 -0.07 -4.60 -14.21
C THR A 184 0.23 -3.91 -12.89
N ARG A 185 -0.81 -3.59 -12.13
CA ARG A 185 -0.67 -3.05 -10.78
C ARG A 185 -0.55 -4.17 -9.78
N VAL A 186 0.59 -4.23 -9.12
CA VAL A 186 0.87 -5.21 -8.08
C VAL A 186 1.37 -4.55 -6.80
N GLY A 187 1.33 -5.32 -5.73
CA GLY A 187 1.83 -4.89 -4.43
C GLY A 187 0.94 -3.84 -3.77
N ARG A 188 1.45 -3.30 -2.70
CA ARG A 188 0.73 -2.40 -1.80
C ARG A 188 1.60 -1.23 -1.32
N GLY A 189 2.57 -0.88 -2.14
CA GLY A 189 3.53 0.17 -1.88
C GLY A 189 4.79 -0.31 -1.15
N ASN A 190 5.56 0.66 -0.69
CA ASN A 190 6.82 0.43 0.01
C ASN A 190 6.64 0.19 1.52
N ARG A 191 5.40 0.17 2.01
CA ARG A 191 5.08 -0.06 3.42
C ARG A 191 4.46 -1.44 3.55
N PRO A 192 4.97 -2.30 4.46
CA PRO A 192 4.34 -3.57 4.75
C PRO A 192 2.91 -3.38 5.23
N GLU A 193 1.99 -4.25 4.80
CA GLU A 193 0.62 -4.27 5.35
C GLU A 193 0.57 -4.85 6.75
N LEU A 194 1.49 -5.76 7.04
CA LEU A 194 1.66 -6.41 8.33
C LEU A 194 2.99 -5.97 8.92
N THR A 195 2.95 -5.42 10.13
CA THR A 195 4.14 -5.16 10.93
C THR A 195 3.98 -5.81 12.29
N TYR A 196 5.07 -6.28 12.83
CA TYR A 196 5.06 -6.89 14.17
C TYR A 196 6.32 -6.56 14.95
N GLY A 197 6.19 -6.61 16.27
CA GLY A 197 7.29 -6.42 17.19
C GLY A 197 7.18 -7.38 18.38
N LEU A 198 8.31 -7.92 18.83
CA LEU A 198 8.42 -8.69 20.05
C LEU A 198 9.51 -8.07 20.91
N ASN A 199 9.13 -7.67 22.11
CA ASN A 199 10.05 -7.16 23.12
C ASN A 199 10.12 -8.16 24.28
N LEU A 200 11.33 -8.53 24.65
CA LEU A 200 11.62 -9.40 25.78
C LEU A 200 12.54 -8.67 26.75
N ASN A 201 12.25 -8.76 28.02
CA ASN A 201 13.10 -8.18 29.06
C ASN A 201 13.14 -9.06 30.30
N CYS A 202 14.28 -9.11 30.97
CA CYS A 202 14.40 -9.72 32.29
C CYS A 202 15.44 -8.99 33.12
N ALA A 203 15.25 -9.04 34.44
CA ALA A 203 16.21 -8.50 35.40
C ALA A 203 16.37 -9.44 36.57
N TRP A 204 17.62 -9.66 36.97
CA TRP A 204 17.99 -10.52 38.10
C TRP A 204 19.31 -10.09 38.72
N ASN A 205 19.31 -9.93 40.03
CA ASN A 205 20.52 -9.69 40.82
C ASN A 205 21.47 -8.59 40.29
N GLY A 206 20.90 -7.46 39.82
CA GLY A 206 21.65 -6.33 39.27
C GLY A 206 22.01 -6.44 37.78
N PHE A 207 21.61 -7.53 37.11
CA PHE A 207 21.73 -7.69 35.67
C PHE A 207 20.38 -7.45 34.99
N ASP A 208 20.41 -6.72 33.91
CA ASP A 208 19.24 -6.46 33.03
C ASP A 208 19.57 -6.95 31.62
N LEU A 209 18.64 -7.66 31.01
CA LEU A 209 18.72 -8.09 29.61
C LEU A 209 17.43 -7.68 28.89
N SER A 210 17.59 -7.08 27.72
CA SER A 210 16.49 -6.80 26.82
C SER A 210 16.80 -7.22 25.40
N ALA A 211 15.79 -7.72 24.68
CA ALA A 211 15.88 -8.08 23.28
C ALA A 211 14.62 -7.57 22.56
N GLN A 212 14.82 -6.99 21.38
CA GLN A 212 13.73 -6.49 20.54
C GLN A 212 13.88 -7.09 19.14
N PHE A 213 12.76 -7.62 18.62
CA PHE A 213 12.62 -8.13 17.27
C PHE A 213 11.51 -7.37 16.58
N THR A 214 11.74 -6.95 15.35
CA THR A 214 10.75 -6.27 14.51
C THR A 214 10.77 -6.84 13.11
N GLY A 215 9.60 -6.85 12.45
CA GLY A 215 9.48 -7.29 11.07
C GLY A 215 8.21 -6.77 10.40
N GLY A 216 8.16 -6.96 9.06
CA GLY A 216 7.03 -6.59 8.24
C GLY A 216 7.11 -7.23 6.85
#